data_a441f8b3aec789cd6a343ce54b60f276
#
_entry.id   a441f8b3aec789cd6a343ce54b60f276
#
_cell.length_a   1.000
_cell.length_b   1.000
_cell.length_c   1.000
_cell.angle_alpha   90.00
_cell.angle_beta   90.00
_cell.angle_gamma   90.00
#
_symmetry.space_group_name_H-M   'P 1'
#
loop_
_entity.id
_entity.type
_entity.pdbx_description
1 polymer ?
#
loop_
_entity_poly.entity_id
_entity_poly.type
_entity_poly.pdbx_seq_one_letter_code
_entity_poly.pdbx_strand_id
1 'polypeptide(L)'
;MYNNGDFHIHSTYSDGSLMPSQIINLAKKWDMDIISITDHNNTDGIDEAIIEGKKNNVAVIPGVELSTRYKDCRVHVWGYFKEDIYKNELLKEVLLKVKKQRIKDIRRGFEDKIDFCGFKNKLCVQTGVVILR
;
A
#
# COMPACT_ATOMS: atom_id res chain seq x y z
N MET A 1 18.02 7.48 -16.62
CA MET A 1 17.33 6.19 -16.80
C MET A 1 17.32 5.54 -15.44
N TYR A 2 16.18 4.99 -14.97
CA TYR A 2 16.11 4.27 -13.69
C TYR A 2 16.53 2.83 -13.91
N ASN A 3 17.45 2.32 -13.08
CA ASN A 3 18.00 0.97 -13.20
C ASN A 3 17.48 0.04 -12.09
N ASN A 4 17.29 0.58 -10.89
CA ASN A 4 16.86 -0.18 -9.73
C ASN A 4 15.61 0.44 -9.11
N GLY A 5 14.58 -0.36 -8.87
CA GLY A 5 13.36 0.14 -8.24
C GLY A 5 12.58 -0.93 -7.48
N ASP A 6 11.80 -0.49 -6.49
CA ASP A 6 10.84 -1.31 -5.76
C ASP A 6 9.48 -0.61 -5.74
N PHE A 7 8.45 -1.29 -6.23
CA PHE A 7 7.11 -0.73 -6.40
C PHE A 7 6.07 -1.28 -5.43
N HIS A 8 6.52 -2.05 -4.41
CA HIS A 8 5.61 -2.60 -3.42
C HIS A 8 6.21 -2.56 -2.02
N ILE A 9 6.06 -1.42 -1.36
CA ILE A 9 6.62 -1.18 -0.03
C ILE A 9 5.52 -0.67 0.90
N HIS A 10 5.52 -1.14 2.15
CA HIS A 10 4.61 -0.67 3.19
C HIS A 10 5.35 0.14 4.25
N SER A 11 4.68 1.19 4.72
CA SER A 11 5.19 2.05 5.79
C SER A 11 4.36 1.91 7.07
N THR A 12 4.72 2.69 8.10
CA THR A 12 3.94 2.80 9.35
C THR A 12 2.53 3.38 9.15
N TYR A 13 2.22 3.89 7.95
CA TYR A 13 0.87 4.32 7.62
C TYR A 13 -0.08 3.14 7.33
N SER A 14 0.45 1.91 7.22
CA SER A 14 -0.35 0.66 7.18
C SER A 14 0.19 -0.40 8.12
N ASP A 15 0.97 -1.33 7.64
CA ASP A 15 1.50 -2.48 8.38
C ASP A 15 3.02 -2.66 8.22
N GLY A 16 3.70 -1.71 7.64
CA GLY A 16 5.16 -1.61 7.65
C GLY A 16 5.70 -1.07 8.97
N SER A 17 6.99 -1.27 9.22
CA SER A 17 7.67 -0.88 10.46
C SER A 17 8.45 0.43 10.36
N LEU A 18 8.68 0.95 9.16
CA LEU A 18 9.46 2.15 8.91
C LEU A 18 8.57 3.30 8.45
N MET A 19 8.92 4.53 8.84
CA MET A 19 8.29 5.73 8.31
C MET A 19 8.68 5.94 6.83
N PRO A 20 7.87 6.63 6.02
CA PRO A 20 8.19 6.90 4.62
C PRO A 20 9.58 7.50 4.42
N SER A 21 9.97 8.48 5.24
CA SER A 21 11.30 9.08 5.21
C SER A 21 12.43 8.09 5.48
N GLN A 22 12.23 7.15 6.41
CA GLN A 22 13.21 6.10 6.70
C GLN A 22 13.35 5.11 5.54
N ILE A 23 12.23 4.79 4.87
CA ILE A 23 12.22 3.94 3.66
C ILE A 23 13.04 4.59 2.54
N ILE A 24 12.85 5.90 2.31
CA ILE A 24 13.64 6.63 1.31
C ILE A 24 15.14 6.60 1.63
N ASN A 25 15.52 6.81 2.88
CA ASN A 25 16.91 6.77 3.30
C ASN A 25 17.52 5.37 3.10
N LEU A 26 16.72 4.32 3.33
CA LEU A 26 17.13 2.94 3.07
C LEU A 26 17.24 2.64 1.57
N ALA A 27 16.29 3.11 0.76
CA ALA A 27 16.33 3.00 -0.70
C ALA A 27 17.60 3.66 -1.26
N LYS A 28 17.94 4.86 -0.78
CA LYS A 28 19.20 5.54 -1.15
C LYS A 28 20.43 4.72 -0.79
N LYS A 29 20.45 4.13 0.41
CA LYS A 29 21.55 3.28 0.86
C LYS A 29 21.75 2.04 -0.01
N TRP A 30 20.68 1.54 -0.63
CA TRP A 30 20.71 0.37 -1.52
C TRP A 30 20.76 0.74 -3.01
N ASP A 31 21.14 1.98 -3.34
CA ASP A 31 21.25 2.48 -4.71
C ASP A 31 19.98 2.29 -5.55
N MET A 32 18.81 2.44 -4.90
CA MET A 32 17.55 2.46 -5.61
C MET A 32 17.27 3.84 -6.21
N ASP A 33 16.91 3.86 -7.47
CA ASP A 33 16.62 5.10 -8.21
C ASP A 33 15.17 5.55 -8.07
N ILE A 34 14.26 4.57 -7.89
CA ILE A 34 12.82 4.81 -7.91
C ILE A 34 12.09 3.80 -7.02
N ILE A 35 11.15 4.30 -6.21
CA ILE A 35 10.30 3.41 -5.38
C ILE A 35 8.85 3.86 -5.39
N SER A 36 7.97 2.97 -4.95
CA SER A 36 6.60 3.31 -4.61
C SER A 36 6.23 2.73 -3.23
N ILE A 37 5.74 3.60 -2.35
CA ILE A 37 5.10 3.18 -1.10
C ILE A 37 3.63 2.96 -1.40
N THR A 38 3.16 1.73 -1.15
CA THR A 38 1.82 1.25 -1.49
C THR A 38 1.08 0.79 -0.24
N ASP A 39 0.94 1.67 0.73
CA ASP A 39 0.26 1.36 1.99
C ASP A 39 -1.17 0.87 1.79
N HIS A 40 -1.61 -0.07 2.62
CA HIS A 40 -2.95 -0.64 2.56
C HIS A 40 -4.04 0.41 2.76
N ASN A 41 -4.82 0.68 1.70
CA ASN A 41 -5.97 1.59 1.70
C ASN A 41 -5.65 2.96 2.32
N ASN A 42 -4.42 3.44 2.12
CA ASN A 42 -3.93 4.68 2.69
C ASN A 42 -2.93 5.37 1.76
N THR A 43 -3.04 6.68 1.61
CA THR A 43 -2.15 7.52 0.81
C THR A 43 -1.48 8.64 1.63
N ASP A 44 -1.70 8.67 2.95
CA ASP A 44 -1.27 9.79 3.80
C ASP A 44 0.25 9.92 3.92
N GLY A 45 1.00 8.83 3.74
CA GLY A 45 2.48 8.84 3.79
C GLY A 45 3.17 9.30 2.50
N ILE A 46 2.42 9.48 1.41
CA ILE A 46 3.01 9.75 0.09
C ILE A 46 3.74 11.10 0.03
N ASP A 47 3.15 12.15 0.58
CA ASP A 47 3.78 13.49 0.56
C ASP A 47 5.12 13.49 1.32
N GLU A 48 5.20 12.81 2.47
CA GLU A 48 6.44 12.64 3.22
C GLU A 48 7.50 11.94 2.37
N ALA A 49 7.12 10.82 1.71
CA ALA A 49 8.01 10.07 0.84
C ALA A 49 8.54 10.93 -0.33
N ILE A 50 7.66 11.69 -1.00
CA ILE A 50 8.04 12.55 -2.12
C ILE A 50 9.01 13.65 -1.69
N ILE A 51 8.74 14.29 -0.55
CA ILE A 51 9.61 15.35 -0.02
C ILE A 51 10.99 14.79 0.29
N GLU A 52 11.06 13.66 0.97
CA GLU A 52 12.34 13.03 1.33
C GLU A 52 13.06 12.45 0.10
N GLY A 53 12.30 11.89 -0.85
CA GLY A 53 12.82 11.36 -2.12
C GLY A 53 13.56 12.45 -2.93
N LYS A 54 12.98 13.65 -3.02
CA LYS A 54 13.63 14.80 -3.67
C LYS A 54 14.97 15.18 -3.03
N LYS A 55 15.09 15.11 -1.70
CA LYS A 55 16.34 15.40 -0.99
C LYS A 55 17.42 14.35 -1.26
N ASN A 56 17.03 13.11 -1.45
CA ASN A 56 17.91 11.97 -1.60
C ASN A 56 18.16 11.54 -3.06
N ASN A 57 17.56 12.24 -4.04
CA ASN A 57 17.56 11.86 -5.46
C ASN A 57 16.97 10.45 -5.70
N VAL A 58 15.96 10.05 -4.94
CA VAL A 58 15.16 8.84 -5.13
C VAL A 58 13.80 9.28 -5.68
N ALA A 59 13.44 8.82 -6.87
CA ALA A 59 12.12 9.10 -7.43
C ALA A 59 11.04 8.33 -6.67
N VAL A 60 9.90 8.98 -6.41
CA VAL A 60 8.77 8.35 -5.73
C VAL A 60 7.56 8.37 -6.63
N ILE A 61 7.03 7.19 -6.96
CA ILE A 61 5.73 7.07 -7.62
C ILE A 61 4.67 6.95 -6.53
N PRO A 62 3.68 7.85 -6.51
CA PRO A 62 2.55 7.72 -5.60
C PRO A 62 1.81 6.40 -5.82
N GLY A 63 1.60 5.60 -4.76
CA GLY A 63 0.95 4.31 -4.86
C GLY A 63 0.00 4.00 -3.72
N VAL A 64 -0.80 2.96 -3.88
CA VAL A 64 -1.69 2.42 -2.85
C VAL A 64 -1.90 0.94 -3.10
N GLU A 65 -1.99 0.14 -2.04
CA GLU A 65 -2.50 -1.22 -2.14
C GLU A 65 -3.95 -1.29 -1.65
N LEU A 66 -4.85 -1.58 -2.58
CA LEU A 66 -6.26 -1.76 -2.28
C LEU A 66 -6.50 -3.19 -1.79
N SER A 67 -6.91 -3.33 -0.54
CA SER A 67 -7.39 -4.61 0.01
C SER A 67 -8.84 -4.79 -0.39
N THR A 68 -9.08 -5.67 -1.33
CA THR A 68 -10.41 -5.94 -1.88
C THR A 68 -10.82 -7.39 -1.67
N ARG A 69 -12.02 -7.72 -2.12
CA ARG A 69 -12.55 -9.08 -2.08
C ARG A 69 -13.29 -9.40 -3.38
N TYR A 70 -13.01 -10.55 -3.93
CA TYR A 70 -13.76 -11.09 -5.05
C TYR A 70 -14.26 -12.49 -4.68
N LYS A 71 -15.59 -12.66 -4.61
CA LYS A 71 -16.22 -13.85 -4.05
C LYS A 71 -15.66 -14.12 -2.63
N ASP A 72 -15.12 -15.32 -2.40
CA ASP A 72 -14.55 -15.71 -1.10
C ASP A 72 -13.03 -15.47 -0.99
N CYS A 73 -12.42 -14.92 -2.04
CA CYS A 73 -10.98 -14.67 -2.09
C CYS A 73 -10.65 -13.24 -1.71
N ARG A 74 -9.58 -13.05 -0.93
CA ARG A 74 -8.96 -11.73 -0.78
C ARG A 74 -8.17 -11.41 -2.04
N VAL A 75 -8.30 -10.19 -2.53
CA VAL A 75 -7.57 -9.70 -3.69
C VAL A 75 -6.90 -8.39 -3.31
N HIS A 76 -5.59 -8.31 -3.56
CA HIS A 76 -4.83 -7.10 -3.40
C HIS A 76 -4.55 -6.50 -4.78
N VAL A 77 -4.83 -5.21 -4.93
CA VAL A 77 -4.65 -4.49 -6.18
C VAL A 77 -3.74 -3.29 -5.93
N TRP A 78 -2.61 -3.24 -6.60
CA TRP A 78 -1.71 -2.09 -6.54
C TRP A 78 -2.14 -1.04 -7.55
N GLY A 79 -2.38 0.16 -7.05
CA GLY A 79 -2.71 1.33 -7.85
C GLY A 79 -1.56 2.33 -7.82
N TYR A 80 -1.17 2.85 -8.98
CA TYR A 80 -0.18 3.91 -9.08
C TYR A 80 -0.83 5.15 -9.68
N PHE A 81 -0.56 6.30 -9.06
CA PHE A 81 -1.14 7.56 -9.47
C PHE A 81 -0.19 8.33 -10.38
N LYS A 82 -0.72 8.85 -11.45
CA LYS A 82 -0.08 9.90 -12.23
C LYS A 82 -0.45 11.23 -11.59
N GLU A 83 0.54 12.04 -11.25
CA GLU A 83 0.31 13.36 -10.64
C GLU A 83 -0.31 13.27 -9.21
N ASP A 84 -0.95 14.35 -8.76
CA ASP A 84 -1.46 14.51 -7.39
C ASP A 84 -2.85 13.92 -7.15
N ILE A 85 -3.30 12.97 -7.96
CA ILE A 85 -4.63 12.32 -7.85
C ILE A 85 -4.81 11.67 -6.46
N TYR A 86 -3.75 11.18 -5.85
CA TYR A 86 -3.78 10.61 -4.49
C TYR A 86 -4.24 11.60 -3.41
N LYS A 87 -4.23 12.92 -3.69
CA LYS A 87 -4.73 13.99 -2.81
C LYS A 87 -6.23 14.22 -2.92
N ASN A 88 -6.91 13.57 -3.87
CA ASN A 88 -8.34 13.78 -4.10
C ASN A 88 -9.16 13.35 -2.88
N GLU A 89 -10.02 14.25 -2.39
CA GLU A 89 -10.80 14.01 -1.18
C GLU A 89 -11.80 12.85 -1.33
N LEU A 90 -12.41 12.68 -2.51
CA LEU A 90 -13.31 11.56 -2.77
C LEU A 90 -12.55 10.23 -2.70
N LEU A 91 -11.32 10.17 -3.22
CA LEU A 91 -10.45 9.00 -3.10
C LEU A 91 -10.16 8.70 -1.63
N LYS A 92 -9.78 9.70 -0.85
CA LYS A 92 -9.51 9.54 0.60
C LYS A 92 -10.73 9.02 1.36
N GLU A 93 -11.92 9.54 1.06
CA GLU A 93 -13.16 9.03 1.65
C GLU A 93 -13.40 7.56 1.32
N VAL A 94 -13.19 7.16 0.06
CA VAL A 94 -13.34 5.76 -0.38
C VAL A 94 -12.34 4.88 0.35
N LEU A 95 -11.07 5.25 0.38
CA LEU A 95 -10.01 4.51 1.08
C LEU A 95 -10.33 4.35 2.57
N LEU A 96 -10.83 5.41 3.21
CA LEU A 96 -11.23 5.36 4.62
C LEU A 96 -12.40 4.39 4.86
N LYS A 97 -13.39 4.34 3.96
CA LYS A 97 -14.50 3.38 4.04
C LYS A 97 -14.00 1.95 3.92
N VAL A 98 -13.10 1.67 2.98
CA VAL A 98 -12.49 0.34 2.78
C VAL A 98 -11.66 -0.05 4.01
N LYS A 99 -10.86 0.86 4.54
CA LYS A 99 -10.06 0.65 5.77
C LYS A 99 -10.95 0.30 6.97
N LYS A 100 -12.04 1.03 7.18
CA LYS A 100 -13.01 0.75 8.25
C LYS A 100 -13.68 -0.62 8.08
N GLN A 101 -14.01 -1.02 6.86
CA GLN A 101 -14.59 -2.33 6.58
C GLN A 101 -13.59 -3.44 6.86
N ARG A 102 -12.33 -3.32 6.43
CA ARG A 102 -11.26 -4.29 6.74
C ARG A 102 -11.10 -4.52 8.24
N ILE A 103 -11.13 -3.44 9.04
CA ILE A 103 -11.04 -3.54 10.50
C ILE A 103 -12.23 -4.31 11.08
N LYS A 104 -13.45 -4.06 10.59
CA LYS A 104 -14.66 -4.80 11.01
C LYS A 104 -14.55 -6.30 10.67
N ASP A 105 -14.07 -6.62 9.46
CA ASP A 105 -13.92 -8.00 9.02
C ASP A 105 -12.87 -8.75 9.85
N ILE A 106 -11.78 -8.09 10.22
CA ILE A 106 -10.76 -8.65 11.10
C ILE A 106 -11.36 -8.92 12.49
N ARG A 107 -12.08 -7.95 13.09
CA ARG A 107 -12.71 -8.12 14.40
C ARG A 107 -13.72 -9.26 14.41
N ARG A 108 -14.61 -9.35 13.42
CA ARG A 108 -15.53 -10.48 13.27
C ARG A 108 -14.81 -11.81 13.20
N GLY A 109 -13.70 -11.88 12.44
CA GLY A 109 -12.89 -13.08 12.37
C GLY A 109 -12.30 -13.50 13.71
N PHE A 110 -12.01 -12.58 14.62
CA PHE A 110 -11.58 -12.90 15.99
C PHE A 110 -12.76 -13.32 16.90
N GLU A 111 -13.95 -12.75 16.71
CA GLU A 111 -15.14 -13.08 17.48
C GLU A 111 -15.71 -14.46 17.09
N ASP A 112 -15.66 -14.83 15.81
CA ASP A 112 -16.19 -16.08 15.27
C ASP A 112 -15.26 -17.30 15.50
N LYS A 113 -14.33 -17.26 16.48
CA LYS A 113 -13.37 -18.35 16.76
C LYS A 113 -12.83 -18.92 15.45
N ILE A 114 -12.00 -18.18 14.75
CA ILE A 114 -11.34 -18.69 13.55
C ILE A 114 -10.50 -19.87 13.98
N ASP A 115 -10.96 -21.07 13.63
CA ASP A 115 -10.17 -22.27 13.70
C ASP A 115 -9.00 -22.15 12.73
N PHE A 116 -7.85 -21.73 13.21
CA PHE A 116 -6.63 -21.55 12.42
C PHE A 116 -6.20 -22.83 11.69
N CYS A 117 -6.72 -23.99 12.10
CA CYS A 117 -6.51 -25.26 11.43
C CYS A 117 -7.28 -25.39 10.10
N GLY A 118 -8.40 -24.68 9.90
CA GLY A 118 -9.20 -24.70 8.66
C GLY A 118 -8.64 -23.83 7.53
N PHE A 119 -7.62 -23.02 7.78
CA PHE A 119 -7.08 -22.03 6.83
C PHE A 119 -6.22 -22.61 5.70
N LYS A 120 -5.97 -23.92 5.69
CA LYS A 120 -5.04 -24.54 4.73
C LYS A 120 -5.42 -24.47 3.26
N ASN A 121 -6.66 -24.10 2.88
CA ASN A 121 -7.09 -24.26 1.50
C ASN A 121 -7.79 -23.07 0.81
N LYS A 122 -7.79 -21.85 1.36
CA LYS A 122 -8.49 -20.70 0.73
C LYS A 122 -7.74 -19.37 0.72
N LEU A 123 -6.42 -19.39 0.81
CA LEU A 123 -5.64 -18.17 0.57
C LEU A 123 -5.40 -18.03 -0.94
N CYS A 124 -6.43 -17.60 -1.67
CA CYS A 124 -6.25 -17.12 -3.03
C CYS A 124 -5.88 -15.63 -2.93
N VAL A 125 -4.59 -15.32 -2.94
CA VAL A 125 -4.12 -13.94 -3.11
C VAL A 125 -3.88 -13.74 -4.59
N GLN A 126 -4.75 -12.95 -5.23
CA GLN A 126 -4.52 -12.47 -6.58
C GLN A 126 -4.05 -11.02 -6.50
N THR A 127 -2.91 -10.74 -7.10
CA THR A 127 -2.36 -9.38 -7.22
C THR A 127 -2.60 -8.87 -8.63
N GLY A 128 -3.01 -7.61 -8.73
CA GLY A 128 -3.19 -6.91 -9.99
C GLY A 128 -2.60 -5.49 -9.92
N VAL A 129 -2.08 -5.01 -11.03
CA VAL A 129 -1.56 -3.65 -11.17
C VAL A 129 -2.53 -2.81 -11.96
N VAL A 130 -2.90 -1.66 -11.43
CA VAL A 130 -3.76 -0.66 -12.10
C VAL A 130 -3.07 0.70 -12.06
N ILE A 131 -2.97 1.34 -13.22
CA ILE A 131 -2.49 2.72 -13.31
C ILE A 131 -3.72 3.62 -13.25
N LEU A 132 -3.81 4.42 -12.20
CA LEU A 132 -4.90 5.38 -11.99
C LEU A 132 -4.53 6.69 -12.70
N ARG A 133 -5.37 7.12 -13.63
CA ARG A 133 -5.21 8.35 -14.43
C ARG A 133 -6.26 9.37 -14.04
#